data_e73834240ff94ed1d20eb6e6f3289b96
#
_entry.id   e73834240ff94ed1d20eb6e6f3289b96
#
_cell.length_a   1.000
_cell.length_b   1.000
_cell.length_c   1.000
_cell.angle_alpha   90.00
_cell.angle_beta   90.00
_cell.angle_gamma   90.00
#
_symmetry.space_group_name_H-M   'P 1'
#
loop_
_entity.id
_entity.type
_entity.pdbx_description
1 polymer ?
#
loop_
_entity_poly.entity_id
_entity_poly.type
_entity_poly.pdbx_seq_one_letter_code
_entity_poly.pdbx_strand_id
1 'polypeptide(L)'
;MYEIFERIPAAKRMIVLRRADHMHFMDNVEQLHETVRTSPPWIPELDYLQKEMRPIAELCTGEQSHLFVRGLTVAHFDTVLKQNDQARRFLAGDIQAELASRGVEAFVHAAA
;
A
#
# COMPACT_ATOMS: atom_id res chain seq x y z
N MET A 1 -6.38 -10.39 -7.94
CA MET A 1 -6.64 -9.59 -6.72
C MET A 1 -8.12 -9.31 -6.51
N TYR A 2 -8.80 -8.71 -7.48
CA TYR A 2 -10.23 -8.40 -7.36
C TYR A 2 -11.10 -9.64 -7.16
N GLU A 3 -10.77 -10.74 -7.82
CA GLU A 3 -11.50 -11.99 -7.67
C GLU A 3 -11.50 -12.50 -6.23
N ILE A 4 -10.36 -12.42 -5.55
CA ILE A 4 -10.27 -12.83 -4.15
C ILE A 4 -11.14 -11.90 -3.29
N PHE A 5 -11.06 -10.60 -3.53
CA PHE A 5 -11.88 -9.63 -2.82
C PHE A 5 -13.37 -9.92 -2.97
N GLU A 6 -13.81 -10.19 -4.19
CA GLU A 6 -15.23 -10.46 -4.47
C GLU A 6 -15.74 -11.73 -3.78
N ARG A 7 -14.86 -12.73 -3.60
CA ARG A 7 -15.24 -14.01 -2.99
C ARG A 7 -15.39 -13.97 -1.47
N ILE A 8 -14.87 -12.95 -0.82
CA ILE A 8 -14.98 -12.85 0.65
C ILE A 8 -16.42 -12.53 1.02
N PRO A 9 -17.12 -13.42 1.78
CA PRO A 9 -18.54 -13.23 2.08
C PRO A 9 -18.82 -12.37 3.32
N ALA A 10 -18.00 -11.35 3.55
CA ALA A 10 -18.10 -10.49 4.73
C ALA A 10 -17.95 -9.04 4.31
N ALA A 11 -18.33 -8.12 5.19
CA ALA A 11 -18.01 -6.71 5.01
C ALA A 11 -16.51 -6.55 4.84
N LYS A 12 -16.10 -5.88 3.78
CA LYS A 12 -14.71 -5.86 3.36
C LYS A 12 -14.36 -4.55 2.69
N ARG A 13 -13.06 -4.26 2.68
CA ARG A 13 -12.51 -3.09 2.04
C ARG A 13 -11.15 -3.46 1.46
N MET A 14 -10.92 -3.05 0.22
CA MET A 14 -9.61 -3.17 -0.40
C MET A 14 -9.10 -1.77 -0.70
N ILE A 15 -7.89 -1.47 -0.26
CA ILE A 15 -7.26 -0.18 -0.47
C ILE A 15 -5.96 -0.42 -1.21
N VAL A 16 -5.84 0.17 -2.40
CA VAL A 16 -4.71 -0.08 -3.30
C VAL A 16 -3.83 1.17 -3.32
N LEU A 17 -2.60 1.02 -2.85
CA LEU A 17 -1.60 2.08 -2.90
C LEU A 17 -1.11 2.23 -4.34
N ARG A 18 -1.13 3.46 -4.86
CA ARG A 18 -0.65 3.76 -6.20
C ARG A 18 0.83 4.06 -6.20
N ARG A 19 1.46 3.85 -7.35
CA ARG A 19 2.89 4.12 -7.57
C ARG A 19 3.76 3.46 -6.51
N ALA A 20 3.47 2.18 -6.25
CA ALA A 20 4.21 1.37 -5.31
C ALA A 20 4.36 -0.04 -5.87
N ASP A 21 5.38 -0.72 -5.42
CA ASP A 21 5.60 -2.13 -5.73
C ASP A 21 5.81 -2.93 -4.45
N HIS A 22 6.17 -4.19 -4.60
CA HIS A 22 6.37 -5.10 -3.48
C HIS A 22 7.40 -4.56 -2.47
N MET A 23 8.40 -3.83 -2.91
CA MET A 23 9.47 -3.34 -2.05
C MET A 23 9.04 -2.18 -1.15
N HIS A 24 7.91 -1.54 -1.44
CA HIS A 24 7.42 -0.41 -0.65
C HIS A 24 6.96 -0.78 0.77
N PHE A 25 6.88 -2.06 1.07
CA PHE A 25 6.63 -2.54 2.43
C PHE A 25 7.91 -2.65 3.27
N MET A 26 9.07 -2.44 2.67
CA MET A 26 10.37 -2.55 3.34
C MET A 26 10.87 -1.21 3.82
N ASP A 27 11.77 -1.22 4.81
CA ASP A 27 12.46 -0.02 5.25
C ASP A 27 13.51 0.40 4.21
N ASN A 28 13.82 1.70 4.18
CA ASN A 28 14.80 2.27 3.24
C ASN A 28 14.49 1.94 1.78
N VAL A 29 13.23 1.98 1.40
CA VAL A 29 12.80 1.56 0.07
C VAL A 29 13.51 2.34 -1.04
N GLU A 30 13.75 3.64 -0.85
CA GLU A 30 14.39 4.48 -1.87
C GLU A 30 15.76 3.93 -2.25
N GLN A 31 16.58 3.59 -1.28
CA GLN A 31 17.92 3.06 -1.52
C GLN A 31 17.87 1.61 -1.98
N LEU A 32 17.08 0.79 -1.31
CA LEU A 32 17.01 -0.65 -1.60
C LEU A 32 16.43 -0.91 -2.98
N HIS A 33 15.36 -0.19 -3.35
CA HIS A 33 14.70 -0.33 -4.64
C HIS A 33 15.66 -0.05 -5.79
N GLU A 34 16.40 1.06 -5.73
CA GLU A 34 17.35 1.40 -6.79
C GLU A 34 18.53 0.44 -6.81
N THR A 35 18.99 -0.03 -5.66
CA THR A 35 20.06 -1.03 -5.58
C THR A 35 19.64 -2.32 -6.30
N VAL A 36 18.44 -2.81 -6.04
CA VAL A 36 17.92 -4.02 -6.69
C VAL A 36 17.70 -3.77 -8.18
N ARG A 37 17.11 -2.61 -8.54
CA ARG A 37 16.79 -2.30 -9.94
C ARG A 37 18.04 -2.21 -10.82
N THR A 38 19.14 -1.68 -10.30
CA THR A 38 20.36 -1.41 -11.07
C THR A 38 21.45 -2.47 -10.91
N SER A 39 21.30 -3.41 -9.98
CA SER A 39 22.26 -4.48 -9.78
C SER A 39 22.09 -5.58 -10.82
N PRO A 40 23.18 -6.28 -11.22
CA PRO A 40 23.04 -7.45 -12.08
C PRO A 40 22.19 -8.52 -11.41
N PRO A 41 21.31 -9.23 -12.15
CA PRO A 41 20.54 -10.32 -11.58
C PRO A 41 21.46 -11.48 -11.22
N TRP A 42 21.30 -12.00 -10.00
CA TRP A 42 22.10 -13.15 -9.51
C TRP A 42 21.49 -14.49 -9.90
N ILE A 43 20.24 -14.45 -10.40
CA ILE A 43 19.63 -15.58 -11.11
C ILE A 43 18.94 -15.03 -12.37
N PRO A 44 18.97 -15.77 -13.50
CA PRO A 44 18.41 -15.27 -14.77
C PRO A 44 16.93 -14.92 -14.69
N GLU A 45 16.18 -15.60 -13.84
CA GLU A 45 14.73 -15.40 -13.68
C GLU A 45 14.38 -14.02 -13.12
N LEU A 46 15.32 -13.34 -12.45
CA LEU A 46 15.08 -12.00 -11.91
C LEU A 46 15.22 -10.90 -12.95
N ASP A 47 15.83 -11.20 -14.11
CA ASP A 47 16.10 -10.16 -15.11
C ASP A 47 14.82 -9.48 -15.59
N TYR A 48 13.76 -10.24 -15.87
CA TYR A 48 12.51 -9.66 -16.33
C TYR A 48 11.83 -8.81 -15.25
N LEU A 49 11.95 -9.21 -13.98
CA LEU A 49 11.40 -8.43 -12.87
C LEU A 49 12.11 -7.08 -12.74
N GLN A 50 13.44 -7.08 -12.87
CA GLN A 50 14.21 -5.86 -12.81
C GLN A 50 13.88 -4.91 -13.97
N LYS A 51 13.61 -5.45 -15.17
CA LYS A 51 13.22 -4.64 -16.32
C LYS A 51 11.85 -4.00 -16.15
N GLU A 52 10.97 -4.60 -15.38
CA GLU A 52 9.64 -4.05 -15.09
C GLU A 52 9.65 -3.04 -13.95
N MET A 53 10.73 -2.98 -13.17
CA MET A 53 10.85 -2.02 -12.08
C MET A 53 11.00 -0.60 -12.61
N ARG A 54 10.15 0.30 -12.13
CA ARG A 54 10.23 1.72 -12.48
C ARG A 54 11.26 2.41 -11.58
N PRO A 55 11.91 3.49 -12.06
CA PRO A 55 12.78 4.29 -11.19
C PRO A 55 12.04 4.76 -9.94
N ILE A 56 12.70 4.73 -8.79
CA ILE A 56 12.07 5.11 -7.52
C ILE A 56 11.52 6.54 -7.53
N ALA A 57 12.14 7.42 -8.33
CA ALA A 57 11.66 8.80 -8.45
C ALA A 57 10.25 8.89 -9.03
N GLU A 58 9.79 7.88 -9.77
CA GLU A 58 8.44 7.83 -10.33
C GLU A 58 7.43 7.19 -9.39
N LEU A 59 7.87 6.66 -8.26
CA LEU A 59 7.05 5.94 -7.31
C LEU A 59 6.86 6.75 -6.03
N CYS A 60 5.93 6.33 -5.18
CA CYS A 60 5.74 7.00 -3.90
C CYS A 60 6.95 6.79 -2.99
N THR A 61 7.12 7.68 -2.00
CA THR A 61 8.23 7.60 -1.05
C THR A 61 7.99 6.50 -0.02
N GLY A 62 9.07 6.06 0.64
CA GLY A 62 8.96 5.13 1.76
C GLY A 62 8.11 5.69 2.89
N GLU A 63 8.19 6.99 3.16
CA GLU A 63 7.37 7.65 4.17
C GLU A 63 5.87 7.56 3.81
N GLN A 64 5.54 7.81 2.54
CA GLN A 64 4.16 7.69 2.06
C GLN A 64 3.63 6.27 2.16
N SER A 65 4.42 5.28 1.78
CA SER A 65 4.02 3.88 1.87
C SER A 65 3.88 3.42 3.32
N HIS A 66 4.75 3.85 4.21
CA HIS A 66 4.67 3.52 5.63
C HIS A 66 3.46 4.18 6.29
N LEU A 67 3.15 5.43 5.93
CA LEU A 67 1.93 6.10 6.40
C LEU A 67 0.69 5.31 5.97
N PHE A 68 0.65 4.86 4.73
CA PHE A 68 -0.44 4.04 4.19
C PHE A 68 -0.60 2.75 5.00
N VAL A 69 0.47 1.97 5.14
CA VAL A 69 0.40 0.67 5.82
C VAL A 69 0.08 0.82 7.29
N ARG A 70 0.83 1.67 8.00
CA ARG A 70 0.64 1.84 9.45
C ARG A 70 -0.69 2.49 9.78
N GLY A 71 -1.05 3.54 9.05
CA GLY A 71 -2.29 4.27 9.31
C GLY A 71 -3.52 3.39 9.14
N LEU A 72 -3.60 2.65 8.06
CA LEU A 72 -4.74 1.78 7.79
C LEU A 72 -4.77 0.57 8.72
N THR A 73 -3.61 -0.03 8.99
CA THR A 73 -3.52 -1.18 9.89
C THR A 73 -3.93 -0.82 11.31
N VAL A 74 -3.41 0.29 11.83
CA VAL A 74 -3.76 0.77 13.16
C VAL A 74 -5.24 1.13 13.24
N ALA A 75 -5.76 1.85 12.23
CA ALA A 75 -7.17 2.21 12.19
C ALA A 75 -8.09 0.98 12.19
N HIS A 76 -7.72 -0.04 11.43
CA HIS A 76 -8.49 -1.29 11.40
C HIS A 76 -8.49 -1.97 12.76
N PHE A 77 -7.33 -2.18 13.36
CA PHE A 77 -7.24 -2.86 14.65
C PHE A 77 -7.85 -2.04 15.78
N ASP A 78 -7.69 -0.73 15.79
CA ASP A 78 -8.31 0.13 16.78
C ASP A 78 -9.83 0.09 16.68
N THR A 79 -10.38 -0.01 15.48
CA THR A 79 -11.82 -0.15 15.27
C THR A 79 -12.34 -1.49 15.76
N VAL A 80 -11.66 -2.58 15.37
CA VAL A 80 -12.14 -3.95 15.63
C VAL A 80 -11.87 -4.39 17.06
N LEU A 81 -10.67 -4.10 17.57
CA LEU A 81 -10.23 -4.63 18.88
C LEU A 81 -10.49 -3.67 20.04
N LYS A 82 -10.39 -2.36 19.80
CA LYS A 82 -10.57 -1.35 20.84
C LYS A 82 -11.88 -0.60 20.74
N GLN A 83 -12.64 -0.83 19.67
CA GLN A 83 -13.89 -0.12 19.37
C GLN A 83 -13.73 1.41 19.43
N ASN A 84 -12.59 1.90 18.93
CA ASN A 84 -12.25 3.31 18.95
C ASN A 84 -13.12 4.07 17.96
N ASP A 85 -13.86 5.07 18.43
CA ASP A 85 -14.82 5.82 17.61
C ASP A 85 -14.13 6.70 16.57
N GLN A 86 -12.97 7.26 16.88
CA GLN A 86 -12.22 8.08 15.94
C GLN A 86 -11.71 7.25 14.76
N ALA A 87 -11.18 6.05 15.05
CA ALA A 87 -10.74 5.12 14.01
C ALA A 87 -11.91 4.65 13.15
N ARG A 88 -13.04 4.36 13.79
CA ARG A 88 -14.27 3.95 13.09
C ARG A 88 -14.76 5.06 12.14
N ARG A 89 -14.77 6.30 12.59
CA ARG A 89 -15.18 7.43 11.75
C ARG A 89 -14.23 7.64 10.58
N PHE A 90 -12.94 7.48 10.80
CA PHE A 90 -11.95 7.54 9.73
C PHE A 90 -12.22 6.48 8.64
N LEU A 91 -12.43 5.22 9.05
CA LEU A 91 -12.68 4.13 8.10
C LEU A 91 -14.04 4.23 7.42
N ALA A 92 -15.03 4.86 8.06
CA ALA A 92 -16.35 5.08 7.48
C ALA A 92 -16.39 6.29 6.55
N GLY A 93 -15.41 7.16 6.60
CA GLY A 93 -15.35 8.38 5.80
C GLY A 93 -14.70 8.16 4.44
N ASP A 94 -14.29 9.25 3.82
CA ASP A 94 -13.59 9.24 2.53
C ASP A 94 -12.09 8.99 2.78
N ILE A 95 -11.72 7.73 2.87
CA ILE A 95 -10.33 7.30 3.12
C ILE A 95 -9.42 7.80 2.01
N GLN A 96 -9.86 7.75 0.77
CA GLN A 96 -9.07 8.15 -0.39
C GLN A 96 -8.70 9.63 -0.32
N ALA A 97 -9.67 10.49 0.01
CA ALA A 97 -9.43 11.92 0.15
C ALA A 97 -8.52 12.24 1.36
N GLU A 98 -8.70 11.54 2.47
CA GLU A 98 -7.88 11.72 3.66
C GLU A 98 -6.42 11.33 3.40
N LEU A 99 -6.19 10.23 2.71
CA LEU A 99 -4.85 9.82 2.31
C LEU A 99 -4.24 10.81 1.32
N ALA A 100 -5.03 11.28 0.36
CA ALA A 100 -4.57 12.28 -0.61
C ALA A 100 -4.14 13.58 0.05
N SER A 101 -4.83 14.01 1.11
CA SER A 101 -4.47 15.19 1.88
C SER A 101 -3.11 15.07 2.56
N ARG A 102 -2.62 13.86 2.72
CA ARG A 102 -1.31 13.54 3.30
C ARG A 102 -0.28 13.13 2.24
N GLY A 103 -0.57 13.35 0.97
CA GLY A 103 0.31 13.04 -0.13
C GLY A 103 0.31 11.57 -0.56
N VAL A 104 -0.65 10.78 -0.09
CA VAL A 104 -0.73 9.34 -0.40
C VAL A 104 -1.85 9.12 -1.42
N GLU A 105 -1.48 8.64 -2.60
CA GLU A 105 -2.45 8.28 -3.64
C GLU A 105 -2.88 6.83 -3.48
N ALA A 106 -4.17 6.60 -3.31
CA ALA A 106 -4.74 5.27 -3.15
C ALA A 106 -6.13 5.19 -3.76
N PHE A 107 -6.56 3.97 -4.10
CA PHE A 107 -7.95 3.67 -4.47
C PHE A 107 -8.61 2.88 -3.37
N VAL A 108 -9.85 3.22 -3.07
CA VAL A 108 -10.67 2.49 -2.10
C VAL A 108 -11.74 1.71 -2.84
N HIS A 109 -11.82 0.42 -2.56
CA HIS A 109 -12.82 -0.48 -3.07
C HIS A 109 -13.52 -1.12 -1.88
N ALA A 110 -14.79 -0.82 -1.69
CA ALA A 110 -15.56 -1.31 -0.55
C ALA A 110 -16.79 -2.08 -1.03
N ALA A 111 -17.12 -3.13 -0.30
CA ALA A 111 -18.35 -3.88 -0.49
C ALA A 111 -19.01 -4.10 0.87
N ALA A 112 -20.31 -3.89 0.89
CA ALA A 112 -21.09 -4.10 2.10
C ALA A 112 -21.18 -5.59 2.46
#